data_6d81307bec9b8e800175ceb46d8a1e13
#
_entry.id   6d81307bec9b8e800175ceb46d8a1e13
#
_cell.length_a   1.000
_cell.length_b   1.000
_cell.length_c   1.000
_cell.angle_alpha   90.00
_cell.angle_beta   90.00
_cell.angle_gamma   90.00
#
_symmetry.space_group_name_H-M   'P 1'
#
loop_
_entity.id
_entity.type
_entity.pdbx_description
1 polymer ?
#
loop_
_entity_poly.entity_id
_entity_poly.type
_entity_poly.pdbx_seq_one_letter_code
_entity_poly.pdbx_strand_id
1 'polypeptide(L)' 'MEDILFCCKGKRLANYLLEHDCRLRRIDCDQKSKGFLVFIFEKSQNLQNALQSWKTDKKTYLF' A
#
# COMPACT_ATOMS: atom_id res chain seq x y z
N MET A 1 -16.82 -12.85 -6.25
CA MET A 1 -16.84 -11.64 -5.44
C MET A 1 -15.61 -10.80 -5.68
N GLU A 2 -15.79 -9.54 -5.80
CA GLU A 2 -14.69 -8.64 -6.05
C GLU A 2 -13.72 -8.58 -4.90
N ASP A 3 -12.46 -8.48 -5.26
CA ASP A 3 -11.43 -8.30 -4.27
C ASP A 3 -11.31 -6.80 -3.98
N ILE A 4 -11.81 -6.39 -2.85
CA ILE A 4 -11.84 -4.97 -2.50
C ILE A 4 -10.70 -4.55 -1.58
N LEU A 5 -9.74 -5.43 -1.37
CA LEU A 5 -8.62 -5.15 -0.51
C LEU A 5 -7.32 -5.19 -1.28
N PHE A 6 -6.42 -4.31 -0.91
CA PHE A 6 -5.09 -4.23 -1.52
C PHE A 6 -4.05 -4.56 -0.47
N CYS A 7 -3.19 -5.51 -0.77
CA CYS A 7 -2.13 -5.91 0.16
C CYS A 7 -0.84 -5.21 -0.21
N CYS A 8 -0.28 -4.49 0.74
CA CYS A 8 0.95 -3.74 0.55
C CYS A 8 2.02 -4.28 1.50
N LYS A 9 3.14 -4.70 0.97
CA LYS A 9 4.19 -5.29 1.79
C LYS A 9 5.30 -4.33 2.17
N GLY A 10 5.34 -3.14 1.60
CA GLY A 10 6.41 -2.20 1.87
C GLY A 10 5.96 -1.09 2.81
N LYS A 11 6.79 -0.77 3.78
CA LYS A 11 6.45 0.30 4.71
C LYS A 11 6.40 1.66 4.02
N ARG A 12 7.29 1.87 3.06
CA ARG A 12 7.33 3.15 2.36
C ARG A 12 6.05 3.40 1.60
N LEU A 13 5.61 2.38 0.85
CA LEU A 13 4.38 2.51 0.10
C LEU A 13 3.20 2.65 1.04
N ALA A 14 3.17 1.88 2.11
CA ALA A 14 2.08 1.96 3.07
C ALA A 14 1.99 3.36 3.65
N ASN A 15 3.11 3.94 4.03
CA ASN A 15 3.13 5.29 4.56
C ASN A 15 2.65 6.31 3.53
N TYR A 16 3.09 6.13 2.29
CA TYR A 16 2.66 7.00 1.21
C TYR A 16 1.15 6.94 1.02
N LEU A 17 0.60 5.72 1.05
CA LEU A 17 -0.83 5.56 0.89
C LEU A 17 -1.61 6.21 2.02
N LEU A 18 -1.09 6.08 3.23
CA LEU A 18 -1.75 6.70 4.38
C LEU A 18 -1.77 8.22 4.25
N GLU A 19 -0.71 8.79 3.70
CA GLU A 19 -0.65 10.23 3.51
C GLU A 19 -1.60 10.71 2.41
N HIS A 20 -2.05 9.79 1.56
CA HIS A 20 -2.96 10.14 0.48
C HIS A 20 -4.38 9.69 0.77
N ASP A 21 -4.72 9.63 2.04
CA ASP A 21 -6.09 9.35 2.47
C ASP A 21 -6.57 7.97 2.08
N CYS A 22 -5.66 7.04 1.91
CA CYS A 22 -6.04 5.66 1.69
C CYS A 22 -6.40 5.04 3.03
N ARG A 23 -7.45 4.24 3.03
CA ARG A 23 -7.95 3.67 4.27
C ARG A 23 -7.28 2.33 4.57
N LEU A 24 -6.61 2.28 5.69
CA LEU A 24 -5.98 1.05 6.15
C LEU A 24 -7.01 0.21 6.90
N ARG A 25 -7.18 -1.03 6.48
CA ARG A 25 -8.12 -1.93 7.14
C ARG A 25 -7.46 -2.66 8.29
N ARG A 26 -6.29 -3.20 8.06
CA ARG A 26 -5.59 -3.91 9.11
C ARG A 26 -4.16 -4.18 8.69
N ILE A 27 -3.37 -4.66 9.64
CA ILE A 27 -1.99 -5.04 9.40
C ILE A 27 -1.84 -6.50 9.80
N ASP A 28 -1.31 -7.29 8.88
CA ASP A 28 -1.08 -8.72 9.12
C ASP A 28 0.40 -9.01 9.01
N CYS A 29 0.79 -10.15 9.56
CA CYS A 29 2.14 -10.64 9.40
C CYS A 29 2.20 -11.58 8.22
N ASP A 30 3.26 -11.44 7.42
CA ASP A 30 3.49 -12.35 6.32
C ASP A 30 4.15 -13.59 6.88
N GLN A 31 3.44 -14.70 6.86
CA GLN A 31 3.95 -15.93 7.43
C GLN A 31 5.10 -16.51 6.65
N LYS A 32 5.16 -16.22 5.37
CA LYS A 32 6.22 -16.75 4.53
C LYS A 32 7.51 -15.96 4.69
N SER A 33 7.39 -14.70 5.03
CA SER A 33 8.55 -13.83 5.19
C SER A 33 8.56 -13.31 6.62
N LYS A 34 9.29 -13.95 7.45
CA LYS A 34 9.32 -13.60 8.86
C LYS A 34 9.74 -12.16 9.06
N GLY A 35 9.03 -11.48 9.90
CA GLY A 35 9.37 -10.12 10.23
C GLY A 35 8.82 -9.07 9.30
N PHE A 36 8.14 -9.47 8.24
CA PHE A 36 7.53 -8.53 7.33
C PHE A 36 6.06 -8.37 7.65
N LEU A 37 5.61 -7.14 7.55
CA LEU A 37 4.20 -6.82 7.77
C LEU A 37 3.52 -6.59 6.44
N VAL A 38 2.25 -6.98 6.41
CA VAL A 38 1.40 -6.74 5.25
C VAL A 38 0.34 -5.75 5.65
N PHE A 39 0.27 -4.64 4.94
CA PHE A 39 -0.71 -3.59 5.22
C PHE A 39 -1.88 -3.76 4.26
N ILE A 40 -3.07 -3.94 4.82
CA ILE A 40 -4.26 -4.22 4.04
C ILE A 40 -5.08 -2.94 3.92
N PHE A 41 -5.17 -2.43 2.70
CA PHE A 41 -5.92 -1.20 2.43
C PHE A 41 -7.19 -1.52 1.66
N GLU A 42 -8.18 -0.65 1.81
CA GLU A 42 -9.38 -0.73 0.99
C GLU A 42 -9.08 -0.18 -0.38
N LYS A 43 -9.55 -0.89 -1.41
CA LYS A 43 -9.42 -0.38 -2.76
C LYS A 43 -10.42 0.74 -2.96
N SER A 44 -9.92 1.87 -3.43
CA SER A 44 -10.74 3.05 -3.65
C SER A 44 -10.11 3.86 -4.76
N GLN A 45 -10.82 4.91 -5.17
CA GLN A 45 -10.26 5.81 -6.16
C GLN A 45 -9.00 6.47 -5.63
N ASN A 46 -9.02 6.85 -4.36
CA ASN A 46 -7.83 7.43 -3.75
C ASN A 46 -6.65 6.49 -3.80
N LEU A 47 -6.90 5.22 -3.55
CA LEU A 47 -5.83 4.23 -3.59
C LEU A 47 -5.25 4.13 -4.99
N GLN A 48 -6.10 4.08 -6.01
CA GLN A 48 -5.63 3.96 -7.37
C GLN A 48 -4.84 5.20 -7.78
N ASN A 49 -5.32 6.36 -7.38
CA ASN A 49 -4.61 7.61 -7.67
C ASN A 49 -3.25 7.63 -6.99
N ALA A 50 -3.21 7.20 -5.74
CA ALA A 50 -1.97 7.18 -4.99
C ALA A 50 -0.97 6.20 -5.60
N LEU A 51 -1.46 5.05 -6.04
CA LEU A 51 -0.58 4.06 -6.64
C LEU A 51 0.02 4.56 -7.95
N GLN A 52 -0.76 5.27 -8.74
CA GLN A 52 -0.24 5.84 -9.96
C GLN A 52 0.80 6.91 -9.68
N SER A 53 0.52 7.75 -8.70
CA SER A 53 1.49 8.76 -8.30
C SER A 53 2.76 8.12 -7.76
N TRP A 54 2.61 7.04 -7.03
CA TRP A 54 3.76 6.32 -6.51
C TRP A 54 4.66 5.83 -7.63
N LYS A 55 4.08 5.28 -8.67
CA LYS A 55 4.86 4.79 -9.79
C LYS A 55 5.62 5.92 -10.46
N THR A 56 5.01 7.07 -10.55
CA THR A 56 5.66 8.23 -11.15
C THR A 56 6.76 8.77 -10.26
N ASP A 57 6.44 8.93 -8.98
CA ASP A 57 7.39 9.50 -8.02
C ASP A 57 8.54 8.56 -7.73
N LYS A 58 8.32 7.29 -7.94
CA LYS A 58 9.33 6.29 -7.63
C LYS A 58 10.63 6.56 -8.36
N LYS A 59 10.55 7.11 -9.54
CA LYS A 59 11.74 7.44 -10.28
C LYS A 59 12.56 8.51 -9.59
N THR A 60 11.88 9.41 -8.91
CA THR A 60 12.55 10.49 -8.19
C THR A 60 13.19 9.98 -6.91
N TYR A 61 12.56 9.03 -6.27
CA TYR A 61 13.04 8.54 -5.00
C TYR A 61 14.07 7.45 -5.11
N LEU A 62 14.21 6.94 -6.30
CA LEU A 62 15.18 5.89 -6.46
C LEU A 62 16.55 6.45 -6.51
N PHE A 63 17.08 6.56 -5.69
CA PHE A 63 18.31 7.08 -5.81
C PHE A 63 18.66 7.50 -4.81
#